data_8621a6b614b1354400011cd684637230
#
_entry.id   8621a6b614b1354400011cd684637230
#
_cell.length_a   1.000
_cell.length_b   1.000
_cell.length_c   1.000
_cell.angle_alpha   90.00
_cell.angle_beta   90.00
_cell.angle_gamma   90.00
#
_symmetry.space_group_name_H-M   'P 1'
#
loop_
_entity.id
_entity.type
_entity.pdbx_description
1 polymer ?
#
loop_
_entity_poly.entity_id
_entity_poly.type
_entity_poly.pdbx_seq_one_letter_code
_entity_poly.pdbx_strand_id
1 'polypeptide(L)'
;MRLENKVVLVTGSTTGIGEAIARRCVAEGARVLVHGLERDLGEKVAGSLGQAAALHIDDLVDPEAAPRLVQATLRAFGRLDALVNNAARVERGTIETTDAAAFDRVFAVNVRAPLLLIRAALPELSRAQGAVLNIGSINAWSGEPTFVAYSASKGALMTLTRNLGDTLHREHGVRVNQINPDWVLTENEMRAQERQGNVPDWYLKVPKVFAPAGRLILPEEIAAAVVYWIGDESRPISGSVVEMAQFPVIGRNPPKVIP
;
A
#
# COMPACT_ATOMS: atom_id res chain seq x y z
N MET A 1 -19.95 8.93 8.66
CA MET A 1 -18.62 8.30 8.48
C MET A 1 -18.62 7.55 7.16
N ARG A 2 -17.55 7.70 6.38
CA ARG A 2 -17.49 7.17 4.98
C ARG A 2 -17.32 5.66 4.91
N LEU A 3 -16.83 5.02 5.98
CA LEU A 3 -16.59 3.58 6.07
C LEU A 3 -17.38 2.93 7.22
N GLU A 4 -18.48 3.53 7.62
CA GLU A 4 -19.32 3.02 8.71
C GLU A 4 -19.75 1.58 8.45
N ASN A 5 -19.60 0.73 9.47
CA ASN A 5 -19.89 -0.72 9.44
C ASN A 5 -19.06 -1.56 8.45
N LYS A 6 -18.04 -1.00 7.79
CA LYS A 6 -17.13 -1.76 6.93
C LYS A 6 -16.01 -2.41 7.74
N VAL A 7 -15.55 -3.56 7.26
CA VAL A 7 -14.37 -4.26 7.76
C VAL A 7 -13.28 -4.20 6.71
N VAL A 8 -12.10 -3.73 7.10
CA VAL A 8 -10.96 -3.51 6.21
C VAL A 8 -9.76 -4.33 6.68
N LEU A 9 -9.17 -5.11 5.80
CA LEU A 9 -7.85 -5.73 6.02
C LEU A 9 -6.77 -4.80 5.40
N VAL A 10 -5.82 -4.35 6.22
CA VAL A 10 -4.71 -3.50 5.76
C VAL A 10 -3.39 -4.22 6.02
N THR A 11 -2.68 -4.62 4.96
CA THR A 11 -1.38 -5.27 5.11
C THR A 11 -0.26 -4.26 5.37
N GLY A 12 0.75 -4.62 6.20
CA GLY A 12 1.84 -3.73 6.56
C GLY A 12 1.36 -2.47 7.29
N SER A 13 0.42 -2.63 8.22
CA SER A 13 -0.25 -1.52 8.91
C SER A 13 0.25 -1.29 10.35
N THR A 14 1.42 -1.82 10.68
CA THR A 14 2.09 -1.59 11.98
C THR A 14 2.93 -0.32 12.00
N THR A 15 3.21 0.27 10.84
CA THR A 15 4.02 1.50 10.69
C THR A 15 3.63 2.31 9.44
N GLY A 16 4.08 3.56 9.37
CA GLY A 16 4.11 4.38 8.16
C GLY A 16 2.76 4.57 7.47
N ILE A 17 2.72 4.40 6.14
CA ILE A 17 1.51 4.58 5.33
C ILE A 17 0.40 3.63 5.80
N GLY A 18 0.73 2.37 6.06
CA GLY A 18 -0.26 1.37 6.49
C GLY A 18 -0.88 1.68 7.84
N GLU A 19 -0.10 2.16 8.81
CA GLU A 19 -0.60 2.62 10.11
C GLU A 19 -1.55 3.82 9.93
N ALA A 20 -1.15 4.82 9.13
CA ALA A 20 -2.00 5.98 8.85
C ALA A 20 -3.33 5.56 8.18
N ILE A 21 -3.29 4.58 7.26
CA ILE A 21 -4.48 4.01 6.64
C ILE A 21 -5.38 3.34 7.69
N ALA A 22 -4.82 2.49 8.55
CA ALA A 22 -5.60 1.79 9.58
C ALA A 22 -6.28 2.79 10.52
N ARG A 23 -5.54 3.79 11.01
CA ARG A 23 -6.07 4.86 11.87
C ARG A 23 -7.17 5.66 11.18
N ARG A 24 -6.96 6.03 9.93
CA ARG A 24 -7.95 6.78 9.16
C ARG A 24 -9.21 5.96 8.88
N CYS A 25 -9.09 4.68 8.55
CA CYS A 25 -10.25 3.80 8.35
C CYS A 25 -11.10 3.70 9.63
N VAL A 26 -10.46 3.55 10.80
CA VAL A 26 -11.18 3.52 12.09
C VAL A 26 -11.85 4.86 12.37
N ALA A 27 -11.18 5.99 12.13
CA ALA A 27 -11.77 7.32 12.28
C ALA A 27 -12.98 7.56 11.35
N GLU A 28 -13.07 6.84 10.24
CA GLU A 28 -14.20 6.85 9.30
C GLU A 28 -15.26 5.77 9.60
N GLY A 29 -15.14 5.09 10.75
CA GLY A 29 -16.15 4.13 11.25
C GLY A 29 -15.93 2.68 10.84
N ALA A 30 -14.79 2.33 10.25
CA ALA A 30 -14.46 0.94 9.92
C ALA A 30 -13.92 0.17 11.14
N ARG A 31 -13.99 -1.16 11.06
CA ARG A 31 -13.17 -2.07 11.86
C ARG A 31 -12.01 -2.56 11.00
N VAL A 32 -10.81 -2.68 11.59
CA VAL A 32 -9.58 -2.94 10.82
C VAL A 32 -8.83 -4.16 11.37
N LEU A 33 -8.45 -5.10 10.48
CA LEU A 33 -7.39 -6.04 10.81
C LEU A 33 -6.02 -5.38 10.51
N VAL A 34 -5.26 -5.15 11.57
CA VAL A 34 -3.86 -4.68 11.52
C VAL A 34 -2.95 -5.87 11.25
N HIS A 35 -2.02 -5.72 10.33
CA HIS A 35 -1.07 -6.76 9.96
C HIS A 35 0.34 -6.20 9.81
N GLY A 36 1.35 -6.97 10.22
CA GLY A 36 2.78 -6.69 10.02
C GLY A 36 3.65 -7.84 10.49
N LEU A 37 4.95 -7.59 10.57
CA LEU A 37 5.95 -8.54 11.05
C LEU A 37 6.28 -8.34 12.54
N GLU A 38 6.32 -7.09 12.99
CA GLU A 38 6.73 -6.69 14.32
C GLU A 38 5.53 -6.67 15.28
N ARG A 39 5.50 -7.63 16.20
CA ARG A 39 4.41 -7.79 17.16
C ARG A 39 4.21 -6.55 18.03
N ASP A 40 5.27 -6.02 18.63
CA ASP A 40 5.19 -4.90 19.56
C ASP A 40 4.62 -3.63 18.90
N LEU A 41 5.00 -3.37 17.64
CA LEU A 41 4.45 -2.26 16.86
C LEU A 41 2.98 -2.51 16.51
N GLY A 42 2.64 -3.74 16.16
CA GLY A 42 1.26 -4.13 15.89
C GLY A 42 0.34 -3.99 17.11
N GLU A 43 0.79 -4.44 18.27
CA GLU A 43 0.07 -4.32 19.55
C GLU A 43 -0.14 -2.86 19.95
N LYS A 44 0.87 -2.00 19.73
CA LYS A 44 0.76 -0.56 19.97
C LYS A 44 -0.32 0.08 19.07
N VAL A 45 -0.31 -0.23 17.77
CA VAL A 45 -1.30 0.30 16.83
C VAL A 45 -2.69 -0.22 17.15
N ALA A 46 -2.87 -1.55 17.24
CA ALA A 46 -4.18 -2.14 17.51
C ALA A 46 -4.73 -1.72 18.88
N GLY A 47 -3.88 -1.69 19.91
CA GLY A 47 -4.28 -1.24 21.25
C GLY A 47 -4.74 0.22 21.27
N SER A 48 -4.11 1.10 20.50
CA SER A 48 -4.54 2.51 20.40
C SER A 48 -5.86 2.70 19.63
N LEU A 49 -6.25 1.73 18.80
CA LEU A 49 -7.52 1.72 18.06
C LEU A 49 -8.64 0.99 18.80
N GLY A 50 -8.32 0.30 19.90
CA GLY A 50 -9.27 -0.37 20.78
C GLY A 50 -10.08 -1.46 20.07
N GLN A 51 -11.37 -1.55 20.41
CA GLN A 51 -12.27 -2.60 19.88
C GLN A 51 -12.51 -2.52 18.35
N ALA A 52 -12.14 -1.41 17.72
CA ALA A 52 -12.25 -1.26 16.26
C ALA A 52 -11.11 -1.97 15.51
N ALA A 53 -10.09 -2.48 16.20
CA ALA A 53 -8.96 -3.16 15.57
C ALA A 53 -8.72 -4.55 16.15
N ALA A 54 -8.24 -5.45 15.30
CA ALA A 54 -7.65 -6.73 15.68
C ALA A 54 -6.26 -6.84 15.05
N LEU A 55 -5.38 -7.63 15.63
CA LEU A 55 -4.01 -7.82 15.17
C LEU A 55 -3.78 -9.24 14.66
N HIS A 56 -3.10 -9.37 13.54
CA HIS A 56 -2.52 -10.63 13.07
C HIS A 56 -1.09 -10.42 12.56
N ILE A 57 -0.14 -11.15 13.11
CA ILE A 57 1.28 -11.12 12.72
C ILE A 57 1.57 -12.31 11.83
N ASP A 58 2.09 -12.02 10.63
CA ASP A 58 2.42 -13.05 9.63
C ASP A 58 3.45 -12.51 8.62
N ASP A 59 4.18 -13.42 7.93
CA ASP A 59 5.10 -13.04 6.87
C ASP A 59 4.50 -13.34 5.49
N LEU A 60 4.30 -12.31 4.68
CA LEU A 60 3.77 -12.42 3.32
C LEU A 60 4.71 -13.11 2.31
N VAL A 61 5.94 -13.42 2.71
CA VAL A 61 6.81 -14.32 1.93
C VAL A 61 6.23 -15.75 1.94
N ASP A 62 5.55 -16.15 3.00
CA ASP A 62 4.80 -17.42 3.05
C ASP A 62 3.49 -17.29 2.25
N PRO A 63 3.26 -18.12 1.20
CA PRO A 63 2.01 -18.09 0.44
C PRO A 63 0.77 -18.44 1.28
N GLU A 64 0.93 -19.17 2.39
CA GLU A 64 -0.18 -19.52 3.30
C GLU A 64 -0.59 -18.37 4.24
N ALA A 65 0.18 -17.27 4.28
CA ALA A 65 -0.19 -16.08 5.05
C ALA A 65 -1.52 -15.47 4.56
N ALA A 66 -1.78 -15.51 3.24
CA ALA A 66 -2.98 -14.93 2.66
C ALA A 66 -4.30 -15.54 3.20
N PRO A 67 -4.52 -16.86 3.16
CA PRO A 67 -5.71 -17.45 3.75
C PRO A 67 -5.78 -17.27 5.28
N ARG A 68 -4.63 -17.29 6.00
CA ARG A 68 -4.61 -17.05 7.45
C ARG A 68 -5.09 -15.65 7.83
N LEU A 69 -4.68 -14.63 7.06
CA LEU A 69 -5.09 -13.23 7.27
C LEU A 69 -6.59 -13.02 7.03
N VAL A 70 -7.12 -13.56 5.94
CA VAL A 70 -8.56 -13.50 5.66
C VAL A 70 -9.35 -14.20 6.77
N GLN A 71 -8.92 -15.38 7.18
CA GLN A 71 -9.53 -16.13 8.28
C GLN A 71 -9.47 -15.37 9.62
N ALA A 72 -8.34 -14.71 9.91
CA ALA A 72 -8.21 -13.88 11.11
C ALA A 72 -9.18 -12.70 11.07
N THR A 73 -9.36 -12.06 9.91
CA THR A 73 -10.35 -11.00 9.72
C THR A 73 -11.77 -11.49 9.99
N LEU A 74 -12.12 -12.64 9.43
CA LEU A 74 -13.45 -13.23 9.61
C LEU A 74 -13.71 -13.66 11.05
N ARG A 75 -12.72 -14.24 11.74
CA ARG A 75 -12.85 -14.58 13.17
C ARG A 75 -13.05 -13.34 14.05
N ALA A 76 -12.38 -12.24 13.73
CA ALA A 76 -12.47 -11.01 14.51
C ALA A 76 -13.77 -10.25 14.27
N PHE A 77 -14.24 -10.21 13.02
CA PHE A 77 -15.28 -9.25 12.62
C PHE A 77 -16.46 -9.85 11.83
N GLY A 78 -16.39 -11.11 11.41
CA GLY A 78 -17.45 -11.84 10.73
C GLY A 78 -17.64 -11.51 9.24
N ARG A 79 -16.87 -10.56 8.68
CA ARG A 79 -16.96 -10.12 7.27
C ARG A 79 -15.67 -9.47 6.78
N LEU A 80 -15.59 -9.23 5.48
CA LEU A 80 -14.53 -8.43 4.87
C LEU A 80 -15.12 -7.61 3.71
N ASP A 81 -15.03 -6.28 3.81
CA ASP A 81 -15.60 -5.34 2.82
C ASP A 81 -14.53 -4.72 1.93
N ALA A 82 -13.31 -4.55 2.46
CA ALA A 82 -12.21 -4.00 1.67
C ALA A 82 -10.86 -4.61 2.06
N LEU A 83 -9.99 -4.73 1.04
CA LEU A 83 -8.61 -5.18 1.20
C LEU A 83 -7.68 -4.06 0.71
N VAL A 84 -6.74 -3.63 1.57
CA VAL A 84 -5.67 -2.70 1.21
C VAL A 84 -4.34 -3.45 1.21
N ASN A 85 -3.82 -3.74 0.03
CA ASN A 85 -2.48 -4.30 -0.18
C ASN A 85 -1.45 -3.17 -0.08
N ASN A 86 -1.01 -2.88 1.14
CA ASN A 86 -0.04 -1.83 1.42
C ASN A 86 1.36 -2.39 1.75
N ALA A 87 1.47 -3.58 2.34
CA ALA A 87 2.76 -4.17 2.64
C ALA A 87 3.67 -4.20 1.42
N ALA A 88 4.90 -3.77 1.58
CA ALA A 88 5.90 -3.81 0.54
C ALA A 88 7.29 -4.10 1.10
N ARG A 89 8.05 -4.89 0.35
CA ARG A 89 9.48 -5.04 0.56
C ARG A 89 10.19 -4.05 -0.36
N VAL A 90 10.83 -3.07 0.26
CA VAL A 90 11.65 -2.06 -0.42
C VAL A 90 13.11 -2.46 -0.22
N GLU A 91 13.69 -3.09 -1.21
CA GLU A 91 15.09 -3.54 -1.18
C GLU A 91 15.85 -2.78 -2.26
N ARG A 92 16.91 -2.07 -1.87
CA ARG A 92 17.77 -1.36 -2.82
C ARG A 92 18.70 -2.35 -3.51
N GLY A 93 18.91 -2.14 -4.80
CA GLY A 93 19.83 -2.92 -5.60
C GLY A 93 19.89 -2.40 -7.03
N THR A 94 21.12 -2.42 -7.59
CA THR A 94 21.38 -2.18 -9.01
C THR A 94 21.33 -3.51 -9.78
N ILE A 95 21.55 -3.47 -11.10
CA ILE A 95 21.65 -4.71 -11.89
C ILE A 95 22.83 -5.61 -11.46
N GLU A 96 23.89 -5.01 -10.90
CA GLU A 96 25.05 -5.77 -10.44
C GLU A 96 24.85 -6.39 -9.06
N THR A 97 23.98 -5.80 -8.22
CA THR A 97 23.81 -6.22 -6.81
C THR A 97 22.50 -6.94 -6.53
N THR A 98 21.57 -6.97 -7.49
CA THR A 98 20.28 -7.68 -7.33
C THR A 98 20.43 -9.14 -7.77
N ASP A 99 20.58 -10.05 -6.82
CA ASP A 99 20.58 -11.50 -7.11
C ASP A 99 19.13 -12.05 -7.21
N ALA A 100 19.03 -13.31 -7.64
CA ALA A 100 17.75 -14.00 -7.80
C ALA A 100 16.96 -14.07 -6.48
N ALA A 101 17.63 -14.32 -5.37
CA ALA A 101 16.97 -14.43 -4.06
C ALA A 101 16.40 -13.10 -3.59
N ALA A 102 17.09 -11.97 -3.78
CA ALA A 102 16.59 -10.63 -3.51
C ALA A 102 15.39 -10.31 -4.40
N PHE A 103 15.49 -10.60 -5.70
CA PHE A 103 14.39 -10.43 -6.65
C PHE A 103 13.15 -11.23 -6.23
N ASP A 104 13.31 -12.50 -5.90
CA ASP A 104 12.21 -13.40 -5.52
C ASP A 104 11.53 -12.93 -4.22
N ARG A 105 12.31 -12.47 -3.22
CA ARG A 105 11.75 -11.93 -1.96
C ARG A 105 10.89 -10.68 -2.22
N VAL A 106 11.35 -9.77 -3.07
CA VAL A 106 10.61 -8.56 -3.42
C VAL A 106 9.31 -8.93 -4.14
N PHE A 107 9.37 -9.82 -5.13
CA PHE A 107 8.19 -10.26 -5.87
C PHE A 107 7.21 -11.08 -5.02
N ALA A 108 7.71 -11.86 -4.07
CA ALA A 108 6.89 -12.61 -3.13
C ALA A 108 5.94 -11.67 -2.35
N VAL A 109 6.48 -10.58 -1.81
CA VAL A 109 5.70 -9.63 -1.00
C VAL A 109 4.90 -8.65 -1.87
N ASN A 110 5.52 -8.09 -2.93
CA ASN A 110 4.92 -6.96 -3.64
C ASN A 110 3.93 -7.38 -4.75
N VAL A 111 4.00 -8.64 -5.21
CA VAL A 111 3.19 -9.12 -6.34
C VAL A 111 2.40 -10.38 -5.98
N ARG A 112 3.10 -11.44 -5.54
CA ARG A 112 2.47 -12.73 -5.24
C ARG A 112 1.49 -12.62 -4.05
N ALA A 113 1.89 -11.96 -2.97
CA ALA A 113 1.04 -11.81 -1.81
C ALA A 113 -0.25 -11.03 -2.11
N PRO A 114 -0.25 -9.87 -2.78
CA PRO A 114 -1.48 -9.21 -3.24
C PRO A 114 -2.38 -10.12 -4.06
N LEU A 115 -1.84 -10.87 -5.03
CA LEU A 115 -2.61 -11.83 -5.82
C LEU A 115 -3.29 -12.89 -4.93
N LEU A 116 -2.54 -13.50 -4.02
CA LEU A 116 -3.05 -14.54 -3.14
C LEU A 116 -4.07 -14.01 -2.13
N LEU A 117 -3.86 -12.79 -1.61
CA LEU A 117 -4.80 -12.11 -0.71
C LEU A 117 -6.11 -11.79 -1.43
N ILE A 118 -6.06 -11.25 -2.65
CA ILE A 118 -7.25 -11.01 -3.46
C ILE A 118 -7.99 -12.31 -3.71
N ARG A 119 -7.29 -13.38 -4.10
CA ARG A 119 -7.87 -14.71 -4.33
C ARG A 119 -8.55 -15.25 -3.06
N ALA A 120 -7.88 -15.19 -1.92
CA ALA A 120 -8.41 -15.69 -0.65
C ALA A 120 -9.61 -14.86 -0.15
N ALA A 121 -9.59 -13.54 -0.38
CA ALA A 121 -10.64 -12.61 0.04
C ALA A 121 -11.84 -12.57 -0.92
N LEU A 122 -11.70 -13.09 -2.14
CA LEU A 122 -12.70 -12.93 -3.20
C LEU A 122 -14.12 -13.34 -2.81
N PRO A 123 -14.36 -14.47 -2.11
CA PRO A 123 -15.73 -14.84 -1.71
C PRO A 123 -16.39 -13.78 -0.81
N GLU A 124 -15.65 -13.21 0.14
CA GLU A 124 -16.17 -12.21 1.07
C GLU A 124 -16.35 -10.85 0.39
N LEU A 125 -15.37 -10.44 -0.42
CA LEU A 125 -15.44 -9.21 -1.19
C LEU A 125 -16.60 -9.25 -2.20
N SER A 126 -16.86 -10.40 -2.84
CA SER A 126 -18.01 -10.59 -3.74
C SER A 126 -19.33 -10.42 -2.99
N ARG A 127 -19.46 -11.05 -1.81
CA ARG A 127 -20.66 -10.94 -0.98
C ARG A 127 -20.92 -9.50 -0.54
N ALA A 128 -19.85 -8.75 -0.23
CA ALA A 128 -19.92 -7.35 0.19
C ALA A 128 -20.02 -6.36 -0.97
N GLN A 129 -19.89 -6.81 -2.24
CA GLN A 129 -19.66 -5.92 -3.40
C GLN A 129 -18.52 -4.94 -3.11
N GLY A 130 -17.44 -5.47 -2.58
CA GLY A 130 -16.36 -4.75 -1.91
C GLY A 130 -15.32 -4.13 -2.84
N ALA A 131 -14.19 -3.75 -2.23
CA ALA A 131 -13.11 -3.10 -2.96
C ALA A 131 -11.73 -3.63 -2.54
N VAL A 132 -10.82 -3.67 -3.51
CA VAL A 132 -9.38 -3.85 -3.31
C VAL A 132 -8.67 -2.56 -3.70
N LEU A 133 -7.75 -2.10 -2.87
CA LEU A 133 -6.83 -1.04 -3.21
C LEU A 133 -5.39 -1.51 -3.05
N ASN A 134 -4.63 -1.42 -4.11
CA ASN A 134 -3.20 -1.69 -4.11
C ASN A 134 -2.42 -0.40 -3.91
N ILE A 135 -1.44 -0.41 -2.99
CA ILE A 135 -0.49 0.69 -2.83
C ILE A 135 0.72 0.41 -3.71
N GLY A 136 0.75 1.11 -4.83
CA GLY A 136 1.80 1.03 -5.82
C GLY A 136 3.01 1.91 -5.48
N SER A 137 3.55 2.56 -6.50
CA SER A 137 4.57 3.62 -6.45
C SER A 137 4.65 4.28 -7.80
N ILE A 138 5.09 5.53 -7.86
CA ILE A 138 5.45 6.18 -9.13
C ILE A 138 6.56 5.42 -9.87
N ASN A 139 7.39 4.64 -9.16
CA ASN A 139 8.42 3.78 -9.75
C ASN A 139 7.84 2.66 -10.64
N ALA A 140 6.52 2.43 -10.59
CA ALA A 140 5.84 1.54 -11.52
C ALA A 140 5.91 2.00 -12.99
N TRP A 141 6.10 3.31 -13.23
CA TRP A 141 6.15 3.90 -14.55
C TRP A 141 7.55 4.05 -15.11
N SER A 142 8.49 4.54 -14.31
CA SER A 142 9.80 4.96 -14.81
C SER A 142 10.97 4.16 -14.23
N GLY A 143 10.75 3.51 -13.08
CA GLY A 143 11.83 2.88 -12.34
C GLY A 143 12.77 3.90 -11.68
N GLU A 144 13.66 3.39 -10.85
CA GLU A 144 14.75 4.14 -10.24
C GLU A 144 16.01 3.26 -10.24
N PRO A 145 17.19 3.79 -10.59
CA PRO A 145 18.40 2.99 -10.82
C PRO A 145 18.79 2.06 -9.66
N THR A 146 18.53 2.49 -8.42
CA THR A 146 18.87 1.71 -7.22
C THR A 146 17.72 0.86 -6.68
N PHE A 147 16.64 0.68 -7.44
CA PHE A 147 15.44 -0.07 -7.07
C PHE A 147 14.97 -1.01 -8.18
N VAL A 148 15.89 -1.79 -8.78
CA VAL A 148 15.60 -2.63 -9.95
C VAL A 148 14.44 -3.60 -9.68
N ALA A 149 14.53 -4.46 -8.65
CA ALA A 149 13.48 -5.43 -8.33
C ALA A 149 12.20 -4.74 -7.83
N TYR A 150 12.33 -3.71 -6.99
CA TYR A 150 11.19 -2.97 -6.46
C TYR A 150 10.37 -2.31 -7.57
N SER A 151 11.02 -1.56 -8.46
CA SER A 151 10.34 -0.88 -9.57
C SER A 151 9.64 -1.87 -10.50
N ALA A 152 10.33 -2.95 -10.87
CA ALA A 152 9.74 -4.03 -11.66
C ALA A 152 8.51 -4.63 -10.98
N SER A 153 8.57 -4.88 -9.65
CA SER A 153 7.45 -5.41 -8.89
C SER A 153 6.24 -4.46 -8.85
N LYS A 154 6.49 -3.14 -8.76
CA LYS A 154 5.41 -2.15 -8.76
C LYS A 154 4.76 -1.99 -10.14
N GLY A 155 5.54 -2.15 -11.23
CA GLY A 155 5.02 -2.27 -12.59
C GLY A 155 4.15 -3.51 -12.78
N ALA A 156 4.59 -4.66 -12.24
CA ALA A 156 3.82 -5.91 -12.26
C ALA A 156 2.49 -5.77 -11.48
N LEU A 157 2.52 -5.17 -10.28
CA LEU A 157 1.32 -4.91 -9.47
C LEU A 157 0.34 -3.98 -10.21
N MET A 158 0.83 -2.98 -10.92
CA MET A 158 0.03 -2.08 -11.73
C MET A 158 -0.72 -2.83 -12.85
N THR A 159 -0.03 -3.71 -13.56
CA THR A 159 -0.65 -4.54 -14.61
C THR A 159 -1.67 -5.50 -14.02
N LEU A 160 -1.35 -6.14 -12.88
CA LEU A 160 -2.27 -7.00 -12.14
C LEU A 160 -3.54 -6.24 -11.73
N THR A 161 -3.41 -5.01 -11.25
CA THR A 161 -4.55 -4.16 -10.88
C THR A 161 -5.49 -3.92 -12.06
N ARG A 162 -4.96 -3.59 -13.22
CA ARG A 162 -5.78 -3.34 -14.43
C ARG A 162 -6.49 -4.60 -14.90
N ASN A 163 -5.78 -5.74 -14.90
CA ASN A 163 -6.36 -7.02 -15.29
C ASN A 163 -7.52 -7.43 -14.35
N LEU A 164 -7.26 -7.44 -13.03
CA LEU A 164 -8.26 -7.82 -12.04
C LEU A 164 -9.37 -6.78 -11.89
N GLY A 165 -9.08 -5.51 -12.16
CA GLY A 165 -10.06 -4.43 -12.11
C GLY A 165 -11.18 -4.59 -13.15
N ASP A 166 -10.88 -5.09 -14.33
CA ASP A 166 -11.89 -5.46 -15.34
C ASP A 166 -12.59 -6.75 -14.96
N THR A 167 -11.83 -7.83 -14.77
CA THR A 167 -12.41 -9.18 -14.64
C THR A 167 -13.25 -9.34 -13.37
N LEU A 168 -12.72 -8.92 -12.21
CA LEU A 168 -13.43 -9.09 -10.93
C LEU A 168 -14.62 -8.14 -10.79
N HIS A 169 -14.56 -6.96 -11.41
CA HIS A 169 -15.70 -6.05 -11.39
C HIS A 169 -16.87 -6.61 -12.20
N ARG A 170 -16.58 -7.11 -13.38
CA ARG A 170 -17.60 -7.70 -14.28
C ARG A 170 -18.20 -9.00 -13.72
N GLU A 171 -17.36 -9.88 -13.17
CA GLU A 171 -17.76 -11.23 -12.79
C GLU A 171 -18.23 -11.35 -11.34
N HIS A 172 -17.71 -10.48 -10.45
CA HIS A 172 -17.91 -10.58 -9.02
C HIS A 172 -18.39 -9.27 -8.34
N GLY A 173 -18.52 -8.19 -9.10
CA GLY A 173 -18.87 -6.87 -8.54
C GLY A 173 -17.78 -6.27 -7.63
N VAL A 174 -16.57 -6.84 -7.62
CA VAL A 174 -15.45 -6.39 -6.80
C VAL A 174 -14.61 -5.39 -7.57
N ARG A 175 -14.42 -4.20 -7.03
CA ARG A 175 -13.57 -3.17 -7.62
C ARG A 175 -12.11 -3.37 -7.21
N VAL A 176 -11.18 -3.22 -8.14
CA VAL A 176 -9.74 -3.28 -7.87
C VAL A 176 -9.09 -2.05 -8.47
N ASN A 177 -8.51 -1.20 -7.63
CA ASN A 177 -7.83 0.02 -8.04
C ASN A 177 -6.43 0.12 -7.40
N GLN A 178 -5.63 1.08 -7.86
CA GLN A 178 -4.29 1.32 -7.34
C GLN A 178 -4.04 2.82 -7.20
N ILE A 179 -3.38 3.20 -6.13
CA ILE A 179 -2.73 4.51 -6.02
C ILE A 179 -1.22 4.33 -6.01
N ASN A 180 -0.51 5.23 -6.67
CA ASN A 180 0.93 5.25 -6.78
C ASN A 180 1.48 6.46 -6.02
N PRO A 181 1.82 6.32 -4.73
CA PRO A 181 2.50 7.38 -4.01
C PRO A 181 3.85 7.72 -4.62
N ASP A 182 4.19 9.00 -4.58
CA ASP A 182 5.53 9.53 -4.73
C ASP A 182 6.27 9.44 -3.38
N TRP A 183 7.21 10.31 -3.13
CA TRP A 183 8.04 10.27 -1.93
C TRP A 183 7.25 10.67 -0.68
N VAL A 184 6.99 9.69 0.19
CA VAL A 184 6.23 9.86 1.42
C VAL A 184 7.15 9.87 2.63
N LEU A 185 7.03 10.86 3.49
CA LEU A 185 7.80 10.99 4.71
C LEU A 185 7.26 10.03 5.79
N THR A 186 7.85 8.84 5.88
CA THR A 186 7.55 7.86 6.92
C THR A 186 8.73 7.69 7.87
N GLU A 187 8.49 7.16 9.07
CA GLU A 187 9.59 6.83 10.01
C GLU A 187 10.59 5.85 9.39
N ASN A 188 10.12 4.88 8.60
CA ASN A 188 10.99 3.92 7.91
C ASN A 188 11.86 4.61 6.87
N GLU A 189 11.33 5.59 6.15
CA GLU A 189 12.09 6.39 5.20
C GLU A 189 13.11 7.27 5.94
N MET A 190 12.73 7.92 7.02
CA MET A 190 13.66 8.70 7.84
C MET A 190 14.85 7.85 8.30
N ARG A 191 14.58 6.68 8.87
CA ARG A 191 15.62 5.72 9.29
C ARG A 191 16.47 5.20 8.11
N ALA A 192 15.86 5.03 6.93
CA ALA A 192 16.59 4.58 5.74
C ALA A 192 17.55 5.67 5.25
N GLN A 193 17.15 6.92 5.26
CA GLN A 193 17.98 8.06 4.87
C GLN A 193 19.11 8.31 5.87
N GLU A 194 18.85 8.20 7.16
CA GLU A 194 19.88 8.27 8.21
C GLU A 194 20.96 7.19 8.02
N ARG A 195 20.54 5.94 7.73
CA ARG A 195 21.49 4.85 7.43
C ARG A 195 22.35 5.12 6.18
N GLN A 196 21.89 5.96 5.27
CA GLN A 196 22.64 6.41 4.09
C GLN A 196 23.55 7.62 4.38
N GLY A 197 23.59 8.09 5.64
CA GLY A 197 24.43 9.21 6.07
C GLY A 197 23.79 10.58 5.89
N ASN A 198 22.49 10.64 5.54
CA ASN A 198 21.80 11.92 5.49
C ASN A 198 21.55 12.46 6.91
N VAL A 199 21.61 13.79 7.04
CA VAL A 199 21.35 14.48 8.32
C VAL A 199 19.90 14.31 8.78
N PRO A 200 19.58 14.36 10.08
CA PRO A 200 18.22 14.11 10.58
C PRO A 200 17.12 14.99 9.99
N ASP A 201 17.46 16.20 9.55
CA ASP A 201 16.54 17.18 8.95
C ASP A 201 16.60 17.25 7.42
N TRP A 202 17.14 16.22 6.77
CA TRP A 202 17.30 16.13 5.30
C TRP A 202 16.00 16.46 4.53
N TYR A 203 14.85 16.00 5.04
CA TYR A 203 13.55 16.18 4.40
C TYR A 203 13.07 17.64 4.33
N LEU A 204 13.64 18.53 5.15
CA LEU A 204 13.39 19.98 5.08
C LEU A 204 14.19 20.66 3.97
N LYS A 205 15.16 19.96 3.39
CA LYS A 205 16.11 20.46 2.38
C LYS A 205 15.90 19.81 1.01
N VAL A 206 14.81 19.06 0.83
CA VAL A 206 14.52 18.39 -0.44
C VAL A 206 14.33 19.45 -1.53
N PRO A 207 15.07 19.34 -2.65
CA PRO A 207 14.94 20.30 -3.75
C PRO A 207 13.51 20.34 -4.31
N LYS A 208 13.02 21.52 -4.67
CA LYS A 208 11.68 21.72 -5.24
C LYS A 208 11.43 20.93 -6.52
N VAL A 209 12.48 20.50 -7.22
CA VAL A 209 12.33 19.61 -8.37
C VAL A 209 11.77 18.23 -7.98
N PHE A 210 11.99 17.77 -6.76
CA PHE A 210 11.45 16.52 -6.22
C PHE A 210 10.22 16.74 -5.31
N ALA A 211 10.14 17.90 -4.65
CA ALA A 211 9.05 18.26 -3.77
C ALA A 211 8.58 19.72 -4.04
N PRO A 212 7.81 19.97 -5.09
CA PRO A 212 7.35 21.31 -5.47
C PRO A 212 6.62 22.08 -4.37
N ALA A 213 5.90 21.40 -3.48
CA ALA A 213 5.24 22.00 -2.32
C ALA A 213 6.21 22.41 -1.19
N GLY A 214 7.53 22.17 -1.36
CA GLY A 214 8.55 22.43 -0.34
C GLY A 214 8.56 21.43 0.84
N ARG A 215 7.82 20.34 0.72
CA ARG A 215 7.78 19.22 1.69
C ARG A 215 7.44 17.90 1.01
N LEU A 216 7.76 16.79 1.63
CA LEU A 216 7.31 15.48 1.19
C LEU A 216 5.82 15.26 1.47
N ILE A 217 5.24 14.25 0.82
CA ILE A 217 3.88 13.79 1.08
C ILE A 217 3.85 13.13 2.47
N LEU A 218 2.77 13.32 3.21
CA LEU A 218 2.57 12.70 4.52
C LEU A 218 1.74 11.41 4.41
N PRO A 219 1.95 10.42 5.28
CA PRO A 219 1.15 9.20 5.32
C PRO A 219 -0.35 9.43 5.40
N GLU A 220 -0.78 10.47 6.13
CA GLU A 220 -2.18 10.86 6.31
C GLU A 220 -2.83 11.34 5.00
N GLU A 221 -2.05 11.94 4.10
CA GLU A 221 -2.54 12.39 2.79
C GLU A 221 -2.83 11.18 1.89
N ILE A 222 -1.99 10.14 1.96
CA ILE A 222 -2.27 8.86 1.29
C ILE A 222 -3.49 8.17 1.92
N ALA A 223 -3.57 8.13 3.24
CA ALA A 223 -4.68 7.52 3.95
C ALA A 223 -6.03 8.18 3.62
N ALA A 224 -6.06 9.49 3.42
CA ALA A 224 -7.26 10.22 3.00
C ALA A 224 -7.77 9.76 1.61
N ALA A 225 -6.87 9.54 0.67
CA ALA A 225 -7.21 9.01 -0.65
C ALA A 225 -7.69 7.55 -0.59
N VAL A 226 -7.08 6.72 0.27
CA VAL A 226 -7.49 5.31 0.47
C VAL A 226 -8.97 5.22 0.84
N VAL A 227 -9.44 6.05 1.77
CA VAL A 227 -10.86 6.06 2.20
C VAL A 227 -11.81 6.25 1.03
N TYR A 228 -11.50 7.15 0.10
CA TYR A 228 -12.30 7.34 -1.12
C TYR A 228 -12.34 6.06 -1.96
N TRP A 229 -11.17 5.45 -2.23
CA TRP A 229 -11.07 4.31 -3.14
C TRP A 229 -11.70 3.03 -2.60
N ILE A 230 -11.68 2.80 -1.28
CA ILE A 230 -12.33 1.62 -0.67
C ILE A 230 -13.78 1.90 -0.25
N GLY A 231 -14.20 3.17 -0.22
CA GLY A 231 -15.56 3.60 0.06
C GLY A 231 -16.51 3.45 -1.13
N ASP A 232 -17.79 3.73 -0.89
CA ASP A 232 -18.82 3.63 -1.93
C ASP A 232 -18.78 4.81 -2.90
N GLU A 233 -18.17 5.93 -2.52
CA GLU A 233 -18.04 7.15 -3.34
C GLU A 233 -17.23 6.95 -4.62
N SER A 234 -16.32 5.96 -4.65
CA SER A 234 -15.55 5.63 -5.85
C SER A 234 -16.26 4.68 -6.82
N ARG A 235 -17.51 4.26 -6.52
CA ARG A 235 -18.31 3.44 -7.43
C ARG A 235 -18.71 4.22 -8.68
N PRO A 236 -18.73 3.63 -9.88
CA PRO A 236 -18.40 2.23 -10.20
C PRO A 236 -16.94 2.05 -10.69
N ILE A 237 -16.00 2.90 -10.28
CA ILE A 237 -14.64 2.93 -10.84
C ILE A 237 -13.84 1.69 -10.45
N SER A 238 -13.29 0.99 -11.45
CA SER A 238 -12.41 -0.17 -11.27
C SER A 238 -11.35 -0.22 -12.36
N GLY A 239 -10.17 -0.79 -12.05
CA GLY A 239 -9.02 -0.86 -12.95
C GLY A 239 -8.20 0.45 -13.03
N SER A 240 -8.56 1.45 -12.25
CA SER A 240 -7.86 2.73 -12.24
C SER A 240 -6.53 2.66 -11.50
N VAL A 241 -5.54 3.36 -12.05
CA VAL A 241 -4.23 3.60 -11.44
C VAL A 241 -4.02 5.10 -11.38
N VAL A 242 -3.85 5.64 -10.18
CA VAL A 242 -3.77 7.09 -9.93
C VAL A 242 -2.48 7.44 -9.22
N GLU A 243 -1.76 8.42 -9.75
CA GLU A 243 -0.55 8.95 -9.12
C GLU A 243 -0.92 9.92 -7.99
N MET A 244 -0.33 9.68 -6.82
CA MET A 244 -0.32 10.58 -5.69
C MET A 244 1.05 11.27 -5.62
N ALA A 245 1.31 12.13 -6.58
CA ALA A 245 2.58 12.84 -6.76
C ALA A 245 2.37 14.35 -6.81
N GLN A 246 3.42 15.10 -6.49
CA GLN A 246 3.41 16.57 -6.53
C GLN A 246 3.66 17.14 -7.94
N PHE A 247 3.88 16.27 -8.92
CA PHE A 247 4.17 16.63 -10.32
C PHE A 247 3.68 15.50 -11.25
N PRO A 248 3.44 15.78 -12.54
CA PRO A 248 3.09 14.75 -13.49
C PRO A 248 4.25 13.78 -13.67
N VAL A 249 4.05 12.51 -13.35
CA VAL A 249 5.10 11.48 -13.45
C VAL A 249 5.43 11.19 -14.90
N ILE A 250 4.40 11.08 -15.75
CA ILE A 250 4.54 10.86 -17.18
C ILE A 250 4.59 12.20 -17.89
N GLY A 251 5.56 12.36 -18.79
CA GLY A 251 5.71 13.57 -19.60
C GLY A 251 6.30 14.76 -18.85
N ARG A 252 6.85 14.56 -17.66
CA ARG A 252 7.53 15.61 -16.91
C ARG A 252 8.74 16.14 -17.68
N ASN A 253 8.81 17.45 -17.85
CA ASN A 253 9.94 18.14 -18.44
C ASN A 253 10.40 19.28 -17.51
N PRO A 254 11.17 18.98 -16.45
CA PRO A 254 11.62 19.98 -15.51
C PRO A 254 12.56 20.98 -16.16
N PRO A 255 12.65 22.22 -15.64
CA PRO A 255 13.60 23.22 -16.13
C PRO A 255 15.01 22.67 -16.15
N LYS A 256 15.70 22.81 -17.27
CA LYS A 256 17.13 22.45 -17.41
C LYS A 256 17.96 23.59 -16.85
N VAL A 257 18.23 23.56 -15.55
CA VAL A 257 19.19 24.46 -14.93
C VAL A 257 20.57 23.85 -15.14
N ILE A 258 21.36 24.47 -16.00
CA ILE A 258 22.79 24.16 -16.13
C ILE A 258 23.51 24.98 -15.06
N PRO A 259 24.21 24.35 -14.10
CA PRO A 259 24.95 25.06 -13.06
C PRO A 259 26.09 25.89 -13.64
#